data_87f3c3c30c0891299eae57c6c6e63d15
#
_entry.id   87f3c3c30c0891299eae57c6c6e63d15
#
_cell.length_a   1.000
_cell.length_b   1.000
_cell.length_c   1.000
_cell.angle_alpha   90.00
_cell.angle_beta   90.00
_cell.angle_gamma   90.00
#
_symmetry.space_group_name_H-M   'P 1'
#
loop_
_entity.id
_entity.type
_entity.pdbx_description
1 polymer ?
#
loop_
_entity_poly.entity_id
_entity_poly.type
_entity_poly.pdbx_seq_one_letter_code
_entity_poly.pdbx_strand_id
1 'polypeptide(L)'
;YLGDTAKHIVLAFRQAREADAVLFFDEADSLVSRRVAAGESCSTSINQNRNTLMQELDRFGGVVVMTTNLFGNYDEAMLRRIARHIEFRLPDTAMREQILRLHLPNPERVPECLRGIAVAAHGLSGGDLLNVCLNAIEAGSSDPDPAKWRVTEDMLLAQVRRAQSAKRAHSGRESSNLNLSLN
;
A
#
# COMPACT_ATOMS: atom_id res chain seq x y z
N TYR A 1 -22.38 1.93 15.83
CA TYR A 1 -23.00 1.16 14.75
C TYR A 1 -22.39 -0.24 14.61
N LEU A 2 -22.42 -0.98 15.73
CA LEU A 2 -22.00 -2.37 15.82
C LEU A 2 -22.95 -3.24 14.99
N GLY A 3 -22.47 -3.95 13.98
CA GLY A 3 -23.25 -4.82 13.10
C GLY A 3 -23.50 -4.31 11.66
N ASP A 4 -23.28 -3.05 11.37
CA ASP A 4 -23.51 -2.53 10.02
C ASP A 4 -22.46 -3.01 9.01
N THR A 5 -21.22 -3.22 9.46
CA THR A 5 -20.14 -3.77 8.61
C THR A 5 -20.49 -5.16 8.08
N ALA A 6 -21.00 -6.07 8.93
CA ALA A 6 -21.42 -7.41 8.52
C ALA A 6 -22.53 -7.35 7.46
N LYS A 7 -23.51 -6.45 7.62
CA LYS A 7 -24.59 -6.25 6.62
C LYS A 7 -24.04 -5.70 5.30
N HIS A 8 -23.08 -4.77 5.35
CA HIS A 8 -22.44 -4.23 4.15
C HIS A 8 -21.63 -5.30 3.41
N ILE A 9 -20.93 -6.20 4.12
CA ILE A 9 -20.26 -7.33 3.51
C ILE A 9 -21.27 -8.19 2.73
N VAL A 10 -22.35 -8.64 3.37
CA VAL A 10 -23.39 -9.47 2.72
C VAL A 10 -23.98 -8.74 1.51
N LEU A 11 -24.27 -7.43 1.63
CA LEU A 11 -24.82 -6.63 0.55
C LEU A 11 -23.86 -6.54 -0.63
N ALA A 12 -22.56 -6.29 -0.38
CA ALA A 12 -21.54 -6.20 -1.43
C ALA A 12 -21.43 -7.52 -2.21
N PHE A 13 -21.38 -8.65 -1.51
CA PHE A 13 -21.35 -9.97 -2.16
C PHE A 13 -22.61 -10.26 -2.97
N ARG A 14 -23.79 -9.87 -2.47
CA ARG A 14 -25.05 -10.01 -3.21
C ARG A 14 -25.03 -9.18 -4.49
N GLN A 15 -24.69 -7.90 -4.40
CA GLN A 15 -24.60 -7.01 -5.56
C GLN A 15 -23.60 -7.50 -6.59
N ALA A 16 -22.45 -8.01 -6.14
CA ALA A 16 -21.45 -8.57 -7.04
C ALA A 16 -21.97 -9.82 -7.77
N ARG A 17 -22.73 -10.69 -7.10
CA ARG A 17 -23.39 -11.84 -7.76
C ARG A 17 -24.41 -11.39 -8.81
N GLU A 18 -25.25 -10.40 -8.48
CA GLU A 18 -26.28 -9.87 -9.38
C GLU A 18 -25.70 -9.18 -10.61
N ALA A 19 -24.53 -8.52 -10.45
CA ALA A 19 -23.87 -7.77 -11.52
C ALA A 19 -22.77 -8.54 -12.24
N ASP A 20 -22.49 -9.78 -11.87
CA ASP A 20 -21.33 -10.58 -12.34
C ASP A 20 -20.01 -9.80 -12.21
N ALA A 21 -19.82 -9.15 -11.09
CA ALA A 21 -18.71 -8.22 -10.84
C ALA A 21 -17.62 -8.86 -10.00
N VAL A 22 -16.39 -8.32 -10.16
CA VAL A 22 -15.25 -8.61 -9.28
C VAL A 22 -15.37 -7.78 -8.01
N LEU A 23 -15.21 -8.41 -6.85
CA LEU A 23 -15.12 -7.71 -5.56
C LEU A 23 -13.67 -7.34 -5.27
N PHE A 24 -13.45 -6.08 -4.91
CA PHE A 24 -12.16 -5.59 -4.48
C PHE A 24 -12.25 -5.04 -3.05
N PHE A 25 -11.50 -5.63 -2.12
CA PHE A 25 -11.36 -5.15 -0.75
C PHE A 25 -9.97 -4.56 -0.58
N ASP A 26 -9.89 -3.25 -0.48
CA ASP A 26 -8.64 -2.56 -0.18
C ASP A 26 -8.43 -2.51 1.34
N GLU A 27 -7.18 -2.69 1.78
CA GLU A 27 -6.81 -2.71 3.21
C GLU A 27 -7.70 -3.66 4.04
N ALA A 28 -7.85 -4.91 3.56
CA ALA A 28 -8.73 -5.90 4.19
C ALA A 28 -8.28 -6.34 5.61
N ASP A 29 -7.22 -5.75 6.15
CA ASP A 29 -6.59 -6.12 7.42
C ASP A 29 -7.57 -6.14 8.59
N SER A 30 -8.46 -5.15 8.67
CA SER A 30 -9.49 -5.05 9.70
C SER A 30 -10.57 -6.12 9.61
N LEU A 31 -10.77 -6.69 8.42
CA LEU A 31 -11.78 -7.72 8.17
C LEU A 31 -11.24 -9.14 8.35
N VAL A 32 -9.91 -9.34 8.17
CA VAL A 32 -9.31 -10.67 8.07
C VAL A 32 -8.27 -10.98 9.16
N SER A 33 -7.96 -10.03 10.05
CA SER A 33 -7.02 -10.22 11.14
C SER A 33 -7.42 -11.38 12.07
N ARG A 34 -6.44 -11.90 12.82
CA ARG A 34 -6.66 -12.98 13.79
C ARG A 34 -7.80 -12.64 14.75
N ARG A 35 -8.44 -13.69 15.27
CA ARG A 35 -9.48 -13.53 16.30
C ARG A 35 -8.95 -12.74 17.47
N VAL A 36 -9.70 -11.73 17.88
CA VAL A 36 -9.45 -10.97 19.09
C VAL A 36 -10.00 -11.77 20.29
N ALA A 37 -9.21 -11.90 21.35
CA ALA A 37 -9.62 -12.64 22.55
C ALA A 37 -10.85 -12.00 23.20
N ALA A 38 -11.69 -12.83 23.82
CA ALA A 38 -12.85 -12.36 24.57
C ALA A 38 -12.38 -11.52 25.76
N GLY A 39 -12.86 -10.28 25.87
CA GLY A 39 -12.48 -9.34 26.95
C GLY A 39 -12.19 -7.92 26.45
N GLU A 40 -11.92 -7.74 25.16
CA GLU A 40 -11.84 -6.43 24.56
C GLU A 40 -13.22 -5.96 24.06
N SER A 41 -13.53 -4.69 24.30
CA SER A 41 -14.88 -4.11 24.07
C SER A 41 -15.39 -4.22 22.61
N CYS A 42 -14.52 -4.50 21.63
CA CYS A 42 -14.87 -4.65 20.22
C CYS A 42 -14.69 -6.08 19.67
N SER A 43 -14.26 -7.05 20.50
CA SER A 43 -13.91 -8.40 20.04
C SER A 43 -15.06 -9.14 19.33
N THR A 44 -16.28 -9.00 19.83
CA THR A 44 -17.48 -9.66 19.28
C THR A 44 -17.78 -9.18 17.87
N SER A 45 -17.71 -7.87 17.60
CA SER A 45 -18.01 -7.29 16.28
C SER A 45 -16.95 -7.65 15.25
N ILE A 46 -15.67 -7.60 15.62
CA ILE A 46 -14.56 -7.96 14.75
C ILE A 46 -14.68 -9.44 14.34
N ASN A 47 -14.92 -10.32 15.31
CA ASN A 47 -15.09 -11.73 15.04
C ASN A 47 -16.34 -12.02 14.20
N GLN A 48 -17.44 -11.27 14.39
CA GLN A 48 -18.65 -11.38 13.60
C GLN A 48 -18.42 -10.98 12.14
N ASN A 49 -17.79 -9.81 11.89
CA ASN A 49 -17.49 -9.33 10.54
C ASN A 49 -16.61 -10.33 9.80
N ARG A 50 -15.58 -10.85 10.47
CA ARG A 50 -14.69 -11.87 9.93
C ARG A 50 -15.43 -13.15 9.57
N ASN A 51 -16.27 -13.67 10.47
CA ASN A 51 -17.04 -14.89 10.21
C ASN A 51 -18.02 -14.69 9.03
N THR A 52 -18.66 -13.51 8.94
CA THR A 52 -19.54 -13.17 7.83
C THR A 52 -18.76 -13.15 6.51
N LEU A 53 -17.58 -12.49 6.48
CA LEU A 53 -16.73 -12.48 5.29
C LEU A 53 -16.34 -13.89 4.86
N MET A 54 -15.92 -14.74 5.79
CA MET A 54 -15.55 -16.13 5.48
C MET A 54 -16.71 -16.94 4.91
N GLN A 55 -17.92 -16.77 5.45
CA GLN A 55 -19.13 -17.44 4.92
C GLN A 55 -19.49 -16.96 3.51
N GLU A 56 -19.38 -15.66 3.26
CA GLU A 56 -19.65 -15.13 1.93
C GLU A 56 -18.58 -15.55 0.91
N LEU A 57 -17.30 -15.60 1.29
CA LEU A 57 -16.23 -16.14 0.44
C LEU A 57 -16.48 -17.60 0.05
N ASP A 58 -16.94 -18.44 1.00
CA ASP A 58 -17.24 -19.86 0.73
C ASP A 58 -18.41 -20.05 -0.26
N ARG A 59 -19.31 -19.06 -0.35
CA ARG A 59 -20.52 -19.12 -1.20
C ARG A 59 -20.39 -18.36 -2.51
N PHE A 60 -19.33 -17.53 -2.64
CA PHE A 60 -19.17 -16.65 -3.80
C PHE A 60 -18.42 -17.39 -4.92
N GLY A 61 -19.10 -17.58 -6.05
CA GLY A 61 -18.51 -18.22 -7.23
C GLY A 61 -17.72 -17.28 -8.14
N GLY A 62 -17.64 -15.99 -7.79
CA GLY A 62 -16.93 -14.97 -8.57
C GLY A 62 -15.51 -14.75 -8.09
N VAL A 63 -14.90 -13.66 -8.58
CA VAL A 63 -13.52 -13.28 -8.24
C VAL A 63 -13.53 -12.24 -7.11
N VAL A 64 -12.75 -12.51 -6.07
CA VAL A 64 -12.49 -11.57 -4.97
C VAL A 64 -11.00 -11.26 -4.93
N VAL A 65 -10.67 -9.98 -4.89
CA VAL A 65 -9.30 -9.47 -4.73
C VAL A 65 -9.22 -8.72 -3.40
N MET A 66 -8.20 -9.01 -2.61
CA MET A 66 -7.96 -8.32 -1.33
C MET A 66 -6.53 -7.82 -1.27
N THR A 67 -6.32 -6.59 -0.81
CA THR A 67 -5.00 -6.06 -0.49
C THR A 67 -4.77 -6.05 1.01
N THR A 68 -3.52 -6.21 1.43
CA THR A 68 -3.13 -6.19 2.83
C THR A 68 -1.68 -5.75 3.00
N ASN A 69 -1.42 -5.01 4.06
CA ASN A 69 -0.08 -4.72 4.55
C ASN A 69 0.34 -5.67 5.69
N LEU A 70 -0.58 -6.49 6.22
CA LEU A 70 -0.42 -7.31 7.42
C LEU A 70 -0.66 -8.81 7.15
N PHE A 71 -0.15 -9.32 6.04
CA PHE A 71 -0.37 -10.71 5.62
C PHE A 71 -0.03 -11.74 6.72
N GLY A 72 1.01 -11.49 7.54
CA GLY A 72 1.39 -12.35 8.67
C GLY A 72 0.34 -12.45 9.79
N ASN A 73 -0.67 -11.56 9.79
CA ASN A 73 -1.76 -11.56 10.78
C ASN A 73 -2.97 -12.41 10.35
N TYR A 74 -2.95 -12.99 9.16
CA TYR A 74 -4.02 -13.88 8.71
C TYR A 74 -3.93 -15.23 9.42
N ASP A 75 -5.08 -15.77 9.81
CA ASP A 75 -5.12 -17.13 10.34
C ASP A 75 -5.20 -18.18 9.21
N GLU A 76 -4.91 -19.42 9.55
CA GLU A 76 -4.94 -20.52 8.59
C GLU A 76 -6.32 -20.70 7.91
N ALA A 77 -7.42 -20.41 8.63
CA ALA A 77 -8.75 -20.58 8.07
C ALA A 77 -9.00 -19.59 6.94
N MET A 78 -8.48 -18.36 7.06
CA MET A 78 -8.53 -17.37 5.99
C MET A 78 -7.59 -17.73 4.85
N LEU A 79 -6.35 -18.12 5.15
CA LEU A 79 -5.35 -18.48 4.14
C LEU A 79 -5.80 -19.63 3.24
N ARG A 80 -6.53 -20.60 3.77
CA ARG A 80 -7.10 -21.73 3.00
C ARG A 80 -8.14 -21.30 1.96
N ARG A 81 -8.75 -20.13 2.10
CA ARG A 81 -9.76 -19.59 1.16
C ARG A 81 -9.17 -18.72 0.07
N ILE A 82 -7.90 -18.32 0.23
CA ILE A 82 -7.21 -17.49 -0.74
C ILE A 82 -6.47 -18.39 -1.73
N ALA A 83 -6.99 -18.47 -2.95
CA ALA A 83 -6.45 -19.34 -3.99
C ALA A 83 -5.07 -18.91 -4.50
N ARG A 84 -4.76 -17.61 -4.45
CA ARG A 84 -3.48 -17.06 -4.93
C ARG A 84 -3.01 -15.94 -4.01
N HIS A 85 -1.73 -15.98 -3.67
CA HIS A 85 -1.03 -14.92 -2.94
C HIS A 85 -0.06 -14.25 -3.90
N ILE A 86 -0.18 -12.94 -4.04
CA ILE A 86 0.70 -12.12 -4.87
C ILE A 86 1.44 -11.16 -3.95
N GLU A 87 2.75 -11.36 -3.80
CA GLU A 87 3.60 -10.49 -2.99
C GLU A 87 4.16 -9.36 -3.86
N PHE A 88 3.88 -8.12 -3.47
CA PHE A 88 4.50 -6.93 -4.05
C PHE A 88 5.75 -6.57 -3.27
N ARG A 89 6.91 -6.90 -3.81
CA ARG A 89 8.21 -6.58 -3.22
C ARG A 89 8.65 -5.17 -3.56
N LEU A 90 9.56 -4.64 -2.75
CA LEU A 90 10.22 -3.39 -3.10
C LEU A 90 10.94 -3.55 -4.45
N PRO A 91 10.90 -2.52 -5.31
CA PRO A 91 11.50 -2.60 -6.64
C PRO A 91 13.02 -2.71 -6.55
N ASP A 92 13.61 -3.51 -7.42
CA ASP A 92 15.06 -3.55 -7.66
C ASP A 92 15.54 -2.28 -8.39
N THR A 93 16.83 -2.15 -8.63
CA THR A 93 17.40 -0.95 -9.26
C THR A 93 16.84 -0.71 -10.66
N ALA A 94 16.64 -1.77 -11.45
CA ALA A 94 16.13 -1.65 -12.82
C ALA A 94 14.65 -1.21 -12.80
N MET A 95 13.84 -1.80 -11.94
CA MET A 95 12.45 -1.40 -11.74
C MET A 95 12.33 0.03 -11.22
N ARG A 96 13.19 0.46 -10.28
CA ARG A 96 13.20 1.85 -9.80
C ARG A 96 13.51 2.83 -10.92
N GLU A 97 14.46 2.50 -11.79
CA GLU A 97 14.77 3.34 -12.96
C GLU A 97 13.56 3.45 -13.91
N GLN A 98 12.87 2.35 -14.17
CA GLN A 98 11.64 2.35 -14.99
C GLN A 98 10.52 3.17 -14.35
N ILE A 99 10.31 3.05 -13.04
CA ILE A 99 9.32 3.83 -12.29
C ILE A 99 9.64 5.33 -12.37
N LEU A 100 10.90 5.72 -12.18
CA LEU A 100 11.32 7.11 -12.31
C LEU A 100 11.04 7.64 -13.73
N ARG A 101 11.36 6.87 -14.78
CA ARG A 101 11.07 7.25 -16.17
C ARG A 101 9.58 7.40 -16.44
N LEU A 102 8.76 6.52 -15.87
CA LEU A 102 7.30 6.55 -16.05
C LEU A 102 6.68 7.83 -15.47
N HIS A 103 7.21 8.32 -14.35
CA HIS A 103 6.65 9.46 -13.63
C HIS A 103 7.31 10.80 -13.97
N LEU A 104 8.40 10.82 -14.72
CA LEU A 104 9.05 12.04 -15.18
C LEU A 104 8.56 12.38 -16.61
N PRO A 105 7.82 13.48 -16.80
CA PRO A 105 6.91 13.65 -17.94
C PRO A 105 7.60 14.00 -19.26
N ASN A 106 8.83 14.51 -19.26
CA ASN A 106 9.46 14.95 -20.49
C ASN A 106 10.96 14.61 -20.48
N PRO A 107 11.43 13.71 -21.37
CA PRO A 107 12.84 13.32 -21.45
C PRO A 107 13.82 14.47 -21.61
N GLU A 108 13.40 15.54 -22.30
CA GLU A 108 14.26 16.71 -22.55
C GLU A 108 14.43 17.60 -21.30
N ARG A 109 13.58 17.44 -20.31
CA ARG A 109 13.54 18.25 -19.08
C ARG A 109 14.00 17.50 -17.82
N VAL A 110 14.49 16.29 -17.98
CA VAL A 110 14.95 15.42 -16.90
C VAL A 110 16.36 14.91 -17.19
N PRO A 111 17.10 14.41 -16.20
CA PRO A 111 18.41 13.81 -16.42
C PRO A 111 18.34 12.66 -17.43
N GLU A 112 19.27 12.62 -18.37
CA GLU A 112 19.39 11.54 -19.35
C GLU A 112 19.60 10.17 -18.69
N CYS A 113 20.42 10.13 -17.63
CA CYS A 113 20.70 8.92 -16.88
C CYS A 113 20.04 8.94 -15.50
N LEU A 114 19.04 8.09 -15.29
CA LEU A 114 18.34 7.94 -14.01
C LEU A 114 18.92 6.80 -13.15
N ARG A 115 19.90 6.06 -13.65
CA ARG A 115 20.44 4.88 -12.97
C ARG A 115 21.11 5.24 -11.63
N GLY A 116 21.85 6.33 -11.55
CA GLY A 116 22.46 6.81 -10.31
C GLY A 116 21.43 7.11 -9.23
N ILE A 117 20.32 7.77 -9.63
CA ILE A 117 19.19 8.06 -8.77
C ILE A 117 18.49 6.77 -8.32
N ALA A 118 18.28 5.83 -9.25
CA ALA A 118 17.68 4.54 -8.95
C ALA A 118 18.51 3.70 -7.96
N VAL A 119 19.84 3.76 -8.04
CA VAL A 119 20.74 3.15 -7.05
C VAL A 119 20.59 3.82 -5.69
N ALA A 120 20.65 5.15 -5.65
CA ALA A 120 20.51 5.95 -4.42
C ALA A 120 19.16 5.72 -3.73
N ALA A 121 18.10 5.49 -4.51
CA ALA A 121 16.73 5.25 -4.03
C ALA A 121 16.49 3.84 -3.46
N HIS A 122 17.53 3.12 -3.06
CA HIS A 122 17.42 1.80 -2.43
C HIS A 122 16.46 1.84 -1.22
N GLY A 123 15.58 0.85 -1.13
CA GLY A 123 14.61 0.71 -0.03
C GLY A 123 13.33 1.56 -0.19
N LEU A 124 13.20 2.34 -1.27
CA LEU A 124 11.97 3.06 -1.57
C LEU A 124 10.98 2.19 -2.36
N SER A 125 9.70 2.32 -2.03
CA SER A 125 8.59 1.69 -2.76
C SER A 125 8.24 2.45 -4.04
N GLY A 126 7.35 1.90 -4.88
CA GLY A 126 6.83 2.60 -6.05
C GLY A 126 6.12 3.92 -5.70
N GLY A 127 5.33 3.93 -4.62
CA GLY A 127 4.67 5.15 -4.12
C GLY A 127 5.66 6.20 -3.60
N ASP A 128 6.74 5.77 -2.90
CA ASP A 128 7.80 6.69 -2.49
C ASP A 128 8.47 7.35 -3.71
N LEU A 129 8.73 6.56 -4.76
CA LEU A 129 9.36 7.06 -5.99
C LEU A 129 8.44 8.01 -6.77
N LEU A 130 7.15 7.75 -6.80
CA LEU A 130 6.16 8.69 -7.35
C LEU A 130 6.24 10.04 -6.62
N ASN A 131 6.24 10.03 -5.28
CA ASN A 131 6.35 11.25 -4.49
C ASN A 131 7.70 11.97 -4.71
N VAL A 132 8.79 11.23 -4.87
CA VAL A 132 10.10 11.79 -5.24
C VAL A 132 10.01 12.55 -6.57
N CYS A 133 9.37 11.95 -7.58
CA CYS A 133 9.18 12.59 -8.89
C CYS A 133 8.29 13.82 -8.80
N LEU A 134 7.13 13.73 -8.13
CA LEU A 134 6.19 14.86 -7.99
C LEU A 134 6.84 16.06 -7.29
N ASN A 135 7.53 15.83 -6.17
CA ASN A 135 8.20 16.91 -5.44
C ASN A 135 9.39 17.49 -6.22
N ALA A 136 10.09 16.70 -7.02
CA ALA A 136 11.16 17.19 -7.87
C ALA A 136 10.62 18.02 -9.04
N ILE A 137 9.49 17.63 -9.63
CA ILE A 137 8.79 18.38 -10.68
C ILE A 137 8.31 19.73 -10.11
N GLU A 138 7.69 19.73 -8.93
CA GLU A 138 7.25 20.94 -8.27
C GLU A 138 8.43 21.92 -8.05
N ALA A 139 9.55 21.41 -7.52
CA ALA A 139 10.76 22.21 -7.33
C ALA A 139 11.32 22.75 -8.66
N GLY A 140 11.32 21.92 -9.73
CA GLY A 140 11.84 22.27 -11.05
C GLY A 140 10.91 23.19 -11.87
N SER A 141 9.66 23.35 -11.44
CA SER A 141 8.67 24.23 -12.08
C SER A 141 8.47 25.56 -11.36
N SER A 142 9.36 25.94 -10.46
CA SER A 142 9.25 27.17 -9.65
C SER A 142 9.59 28.45 -10.42
N ASP A 143 10.25 28.38 -11.59
CA ASP A 143 10.53 29.55 -12.42
C ASP A 143 9.23 30.07 -13.07
N PRO A 144 8.98 31.40 -13.06
CA PRO A 144 7.83 31.99 -13.73
C PRO A 144 7.76 31.70 -15.24
N ASP A 145 8.91 31.44 -15.87
CA ASP A 145 9.01 31.06 -17.28
C ASP A 145 8.99 29.53 -17.46
N PRO A 146 7.90 28.96 -18.01
CA PRO A 146 7.79 27.51 -18.22
C PRO A 146 8.87 26.92 -19.14
N ALA A 147 9.51 27.74 -19.97
CA ALA A 147 10.59 27.27 -20.84
C ALA A 147 11.85 26.87 -20.06
N LYS A 148 12.00 27.40 -18.84
CA LYS A 148 13.12 27.10 -17.95
C LYS A 148 12.90 25.92 -17.01
N TRP A 149 11.69 25.35 -16.97
CA TRP A 149 11.39 24.25 -16.08
C TRP A 149 12.25 23.03 -16.39
N ARG A 150 12.96 22.56 -15.40
CA ARG A 150 13.86 21.39 -15.49
C ARG A 150 13.86 20.65 -14.15
N VAL A 151 13.88 19.33 -14.23
CA VAL A 151 14.16 18.47 -13.08
C VAL A 151 15.61 18.05 -13.16
N THR A 152 16.41 18.44 -12.17
CA THR A 152 17.84 18.10 -12.13
C THR A 152 18.09 16.83 -11.30
N GLU A 153 19.26 16.23 -11.48
CA GLU A 153 19.70 15.08 -10.68
C GLU A 153 19.75 15.44 -9.19
N ASP A 154 20.27 16.63 -8.84
CA ASP A 154 20.34 17.09 -7.46
C ASP A 154 18.96 17.24 -6.81
N MET A 155 17.96 17.72 -7.54
CA MET A 155 16.58 17.79 -7.07
C MET A 155 16.05 16.41 -6.74
N LEU A 156 16.21 15.44 -7.63
CA LEU A 156 15.77 14.06 -7.42
C LEU A 156 16.50 13.42 -6.24
N LEU A 157 17.82 13.56 -6.15
CA LEU A 157 18.61 13.02 -5.04
C LEU A 157 18.24 13.66 -3.69
N ALA A 158 17.92 14.96 -3.69
CA ALA A 158 17.43 15.64 -2.49
C ALA A 158 16.09 15.03 -2.01
N GLN A 159 15.16 14.76 -2.92
CA GLN A 159 13.88 14.12 -2.56
C GLN A 159 14.07 12.66 -2.13
N VAL A 160 14.95 11.91 -2.77
CA VAL A 160 15.32 10.55 -2.33
C VAL A 160 15.81 10.54 -0.89
N ARG A 161 16.75 11.45 -0.54
CA ARG A 161 17.26 11.57 0.84
C ARG A 161 16.15 11.93 1.83
N ARG A 162 15.23 12.82 1.47
CA ARG A 162 14.07 13.18 2.32
C ARG A 162 13.15 11.98 2.56
N ALA A 163 12.81 11.25 1.51
CA ALA A 163 11.96 10.06 1.60
C ALA A 163 12.60 8.98 2.49
N GLN A 164 13.89 8.71 2.32
CA GLN A 164 14.62 7.74 3.15
C GLN A 164 14.72 8.19 4.62
N SER A 165 14.92 9.47 4.89
CA SER A 165 14.96 10.01 6.26
C SER A 165 13.61 9.90 6.95
N ALA A 166 12.51 10.19 6.26
CA ALA A 166 11.16 10.03 6.76
C ALA A 166 10.86 8.57 7.12
N LYS A 167 11.26 7.64 6.26
CA LYS A 167 11.09 6.20 6.46
C LYS A 167 11.85 5.67 7.68
N ARG A 168 13.09 6.12 7.87
CA ARG A 168 13.90 5.78 9.06
C ARG A 168 13.29 6.32 10.35
N ALA A 169 12.78 7.55 10.33
CA ALA A 169 12.12 8.14 11.48
C ALA A 169 10.84 7.38 11.88
N HIS A 170 10.12 6.83 10.90
CA HIS A 170 8.90 6.04 11.15
C HIS A 170 9.24 4.68 11.75
N SER A 171 10.17 3.94 11.17
CA SER A 171 10.60 2.63 11.68
C SER A 171 11.27 2.70 13.08
N GLY A 172 11.97 3.80 13.40
CA GLY A 172 12.53 4.03 14.72
C GLY A 172 11.46 4.26 15.81
N ARG A 173 10.32 4.86 15.46
CA ARG A 173 9.18 5.05 16.38
C ARG A 173 8.43 3.75 16.69
N GLU A 174 8.26 2.89 15.69
CA GLU A 174 7.62 1.58 15.88
C GLU A 174 8.46 0.68 16.80
N SER A 175 9.77 0.66 16.64
CA SER A 175 10.68 -0.09 17.53
C SER A 175 10.68 0.44 18.98
N SER A 176 10.52 1.75 19.19
CA SER A 176 10.46 2.35 20.51
C SER A 176 9.13 2.05 21.22
N ASN A 177 8.02 2.01 20.49
CA ASN A 177 6.71 1.68 21.05
C ASN A 177 6.58 0.20 21.41
N LEU A 178 7.22 -0.70 20.67
CA LEU A 178 7.26 -2.13 21.03
C LEU A 178 8.02 -2.38 22.35
N ASN A 179 9.09 -1.63 22.61
CA ASN A 179 9.86 -1.78 23.84
C ASN A 179 9.17 -1.17 25.08
N LEU A 180 8.23 -0.24 24.89
CA LEU A 180 7.44 0.34 26.00
C LEU A 180 6.23 -0.53 26.37
N SER A 181 5.81 -1.46 25.52
CA SER A 181 4.70 -2.39 25.80
C SER A 181 5.15 -3.71 26.44
N LEU A 182 6.45 -3.90 26.67
CA LEU A 182 7.04 -5.10 27.28
C LEU A 182 7.58 -4.87 28.72
N ASN A 183 7.40 -3.68 29.28
CA ASN A 183 7.63 -3.33 30.68
C ASN A 183 6.29 -2.97 31.34
#